data_c9c77cda22a4a6d785a48bfc045391bf
#
_entry.id   c9c77cda22a4a6d785a48bfc045391bf
#
_cell.length_a   1.000
_cell.length_b   1.000
_cell.length_c   1.000
_cell.angle_alpha   90.00
_cell.angle_beta   90.00
_cell.angle_gamma   90.00
#
_symmetry.space_group_name_H-M   'P 1'
#
loop_
_entity.id
_entity.type
_entity.pdbx_description
1 polymer ?
#
loop_
_entity_poly.entity_id
_entity_poly.type
_entity_poly.pdbx_seq_one_letter_code
_entity_poly.pdbx_strand_id
1 'polypeptide(L)'
;MQLIDSHTHIYGEEFDEDRDEMLARATEAGVGQMVLPNVDVASYPRVLELCAAHPERLFPTIGLHPTYVKEDYISQLDYMERELSQRPHVAIGEIGLDYYWDTTHQREQIEAFERQLHWAAKLDIPVILHIREAFADAFETLRRVNLPQLRGVFHSFTGTREELEEALSFPSFYVGINGVVTFKNSTLKEHVASIPLERLLLETDAPYLAPVPKRGKRNEPAFLPHTASFVASCYELTDDTLITKTSENARRLFALPKY
;
A
#
# COMPACT_ATOMS: atom_id res chain seq x y z
N MET A 1 15.29 8.12 -14.28
CA MET A 1 14.91 7.87 -12.89
C MET A 1 13.74 6.90 -12.89
N GLN A 2 13.61 5.96 -11.92
CA GLN A 2 12.56 4.95 -11.97
C GLN A 2 11.51 5.20 -10.90
N LEU A 3 10.23 5.13 -11.28
CA LEU A 3 9.09 5.09 -10.37
C LEU A 3 9.11 3.81 -9.53
N ILE A 4 8.63 3.92 -8.31
CA ILE A 4 8.31 2.78 -7.45
C ILE A 4 6.81 2.79 -7.21
N ASP A 5 6.16 1.68 -7.54
CA ASP A 5 4.77 1.44 -7.18
C ASP A 5 4.74 0.83 -5.76
N SER A 6 4.36 1.63 -4.78
CA SER A 6 4.41 1.20 -3.38
C SER A 6 3.30 0.24 -2.96
N HIS A 7 2.32 -0.05 -3.87
CA HIS A 7 1.22 -0.95 -3.59
C HIS A 7 0.52 -1.41 -4.88
N THR A 8 0.63 -2.70 -5.21
CA THR A 8 -0.02 -3.27 -6.40
C THR A 8 -0.27 -4.78 -6.28
N HIS A 9 -1.46 -5.24 -6.68
CA HIS A 9 -1.87 -6.66 -6.62
C HIS A 9 -1.71 -7.38 -7.96
N ILE A 10 -0.60 -7.16 -8.66
CA ILE A 10 -0.33 -7.75 -9.99
C ILE A 10 -0.19 -9.28 -9.99
N TYR A 11 -0.19 -9.92 -8.83
CA TYR A 11 -0.29 -11.36 -8.67
C TYR A 11 -1.72 -11.90 -8.88
N GLY A 12 -2.73 -11.01 -8.90
CA GLY A 12 -4.14 -11.35 -9.07
C GLY A 12 -4.45 -12.05 -10.38
N GLU A 13 -5.57 -12.78 -10.39
CA GLU A 13 -6.03 -13.54 -11.57
C GLU A 13 -6.34 -12.64 -12.77
N GLU A 14 -6.65 -11.37 -12.50
CA GLU A 14 -6.91 -10.36 -13.52
C GLU A 14 -5.74 -10.15 -14.49
N PHE A 15 -4.53 -10.59 -14.10
CA PHE A 15 -3.32 -10.46 -14.91
C PHE A 15 -2.83 -11.79 -15.48
N ASP A 16 -3.50 -12.91 -15.25
CA ASP A 16 -3.01 -14.23 -15.66
C ASP A 16 -2.78 -14.35 -17.17
N GLU A 17 -3.61 -13.68 -17.96
CA GLU A 17 -3.52 -13.75 -19.43
C GLU A 17 -2.37 -12.90 -20.03
N ASP A 18 -1.93 -11.81 -19.35
CA ASP A 18 -0.98 -10.86 -19.93
C ASP A 18 0.04 -10.29 -18.91
N ARG A 19 0.37 -11.06 -17.86
CA ARG A 19 1.25 -10.57 -16.77
C ARG A 19 2.62 -10.16 -17.27
N ASP A 20 3.24 -10.93 -18.16
CA ASP A 20 4.57 -10.65 -18.68
C ASP A 20 4.55 -9.38 -19.55
N GLU A 21 3.54 -9.23 -20.38
CA GLU A 21 3.33 -8.03 -21.20
C GLU A 21 3.01 -6.81 -20.34
N MET A 22 2.24 -6.97 -19.27
CA MET A 22 1.96 -5.91 -18.30
C MET A 22 3.24 -5.48 -17.59
N LEU A 23 4.11 -6.40 -17.17
CA LEU A 23 5.42 -6.08 -16.59
C LEU A 23 6.35 -5.38 -17.59
N ALA A 24 6.31 -5.75 -18.88
CA ALA A 24 7.03 -5.05 -19.94
C ALA A 24 6.53 -3.61 -20.09
N ARG A 25 5.21 -3.40 -20.16
CA ARG A 25 4.61 -2.04 -20.21
C ARG A 25 4.98 -1.20 -18.99
N ALA A 26 5.01 -1.80 -17.79
CA ALA A 26 5.45 -1.13 -16.55
C ALA A 26 6.90 -0.63 -16.70
N THR A 27 7.78 -1.46 -17.24
CA THR A 27 9.19 -1.10 -17.50
C THR A 27 9.30 0.06 -18.50
N GLU A 28 8.59 -0.01 -19.61
CA GLU A 28 8.54 1.05 -20.64
C GLU A 28 8.01 2.37 -20.07
N ALA A 29 7.07 2.31 -19.15
CA ALA A 29 6.53 3.46 -18.42
C ALA A 29 7.46 3.99 -17.30
N GLY A 30 8.62 3.37 -17.09
CA GLY A 30 9.60 3.78 -16.09
C GLY A 30 9.32 3.26 -14.65
N VAL A 31 8.40 2.29 -14.47
CA VAL A 31 8.15 1.66 -13.17
C VAL A 31 9.11 0.50 -12.98
N GLY A 32 10.10 0.68 -12.10
CA GLY A 32 11.20 -0.26 -11.91
C GLY A 32 10.99 -1.25 -10.77
N GLN A 33 10.40 -0.80 -9.68
CA GLN A 33 10.19 -1.60 -8.47
C GLN A 33 8.74 -1.53 -8.02
N MET A 34 8.23 -2.62 -7.42
CA MET A 34 6.85 -2.73 -6.98
C MET A 34 6.77 -3.51 -5.67
N VAL A 35 5.97 -3.02 -4.73
CA VAL A 35 5.65 -3.74 -3.50
C VAL A 35 4.32 -4.47 -3.71
N LEU A 36 4.29 -5.76 -3.40
CA LEU A 36 3.15 -6.65 -3.59
C LEU A 36 2.52 -6.99 -2.24
N PRO A 37 1.46 -6.27 -1.83
CA PRO A 37 0.78 -6.57 -0.58
C PRO A 37 -0.02 -7.86 -0.70
N ASN A 38 0.16 -8.73 0.30
CA ASN A 38 -0.65 -9.94 0.45
C ASN A 38 -1.96 -9.60 1.17
N VAL A 39 -3.03 -10.28 0.88
CA VAL A 39 -4.35 -10.02 1.46
C VAL A 39 -4.91 -11.17 2.30
N ASP A 40 -4.54 -12.42 1.97
CA ASP A 40 -5.00 -13.63 2.67
C ASP A 40 -4.04 -14.81 2.48
N VAL A 41 -4.33 -15.93 3.13
CA VAL A 41 -3.52 -17.15 3.01
C VAL A 41 -3.59 -17.74 1.60
N ALA A 42 -4.72 -17.60 0.90
CA ALA A 42 -4.91 -18.21 -0.42
C ALA A 42 -4.09 -17.49 -1.52
N SER A 43 -3.96 -16.18 -1.44
CA SER A 43 -3.19 -15.36 -2.40
C SER A 43 -1.67 -15.40 -2.17
N TYR A 44 -1.24 -15.73 -0.94
CA TYR A 44 0.15 -15.65 -0.54
C TYR A 44 1.14 -16.47 -1.42
N PRO A 45 0.84 -17.72 -1.84
CA PRO A 45 1.73 -18.46 -2.74
C PRO A 45 1.98 -17.74 -4.07
N ARG A 46 0.96 -17.08 -4.64
CA ARG A 46 1.08 -16.32 -5.90
C ARG A 46 2.00 -15.10 -5.74
N VAL A 47 1.90 -14.40 -4.61
CA VAL A 47 2.83 -13.29 -4.28
C VAL A 47 4.26 -13.78 -4.25
N LEU A 48 4.51 -14.90 -3.55
CA LEU A 48 5.86 -15.46 -3.42
C LEU A 48 6.45 -15.93 -4.75
N GLU A 49 5.65 -16.66 -5.55
CA GLU A 49 6.08 -17.16 -6.86
C GLU A 49 6.48 -16.01 -7.77
N LEU A 50 5.65 -14.97 -7.85
CA LEU A 50 5.91 -13.83 -8.72
C LEU A 50 7.13 -13.03 -8.25
N CYS A 51 7.29 -12.80 -6.93
CA CYS A 51 8.47 -12.13 -6.40
C CYS A 51 9.75 -12.96 -6.59
N ALA A 52 9.68 -14.29 -6.48
CA ALA A 52 10.82 -15.17 -6.73
C ALA A 52 11.25 -15.16 -8.20
N ALA A 53 10.31 -14.98 -9.14
CA ALA A 53 10.62 -14.83 -10.56
C ALA A 53 11.29 -13.49 -10.90
N HIS A 54 11.07 -12.44 -10.08
CA HIS A 54 11.57 -11.08 -10.32
C HIS A 54 12.17 -10.44 -9.04
N PRO A 55 13.19 -11.04 -8.40
CA PRO A 55 13.62 -10.71 -7.03
C PRO A 55 14.20 -9.30 -6.86
N GLU A 56 14.64 -8.65 -7.94
CA GLU A 56 15.17 -7.28 -7.88
C GLU A 56 14.11 -6.21 -8.09
N ARG A 57 12.91 -6.62 -8.51
CA ARG A 57 11.83 -5.70 -8.92
C ARG A 57 10.58 -5.81 -8.06
N LEU A 58 10.24 -7.01 -7.60
CA LEU A 58 9.00 -7.32 -6.90
C LEU A 58 9.29 -7.76 -5.47
N PHE A 59 8.64 -7.11 -4.52
CA PHE A 59 8.92 -7.25 -3.10
C PHE A 59 7.68 -7.71 -2.34
N PRO A 60 7.73 -8.89 -1.69
CA PRO A 60 6.57 -9.46 -1.02
C PRO A 60 6.34 -8.80 0.34
N THR A 61 5.07 -8.67 0.70
CA THR A 61 4.65 -8.46 2.08
C THR A 61 3.82 -9.63 2.57
N ILE A 62 3.41 -9.63 3.81
CA ILE A 62 2.51 -10.62 4.38
C ILE A 62 1.56 -9.94 5.35
N GLY A 63 0.26 -10.23 5.22
CA GLY A 63 -0.78 -9.67 6.08
C GLY A 63 -2.16 -10.23 5.76
N LEU A 64 -3.03 -10.21 6.76
CA LEU A 64 -4.45 -10.52 6.63
C LEU A 64 -5.21 -9.21 6.49
N HIS A 65 -5.71 -8.96 5.29
CA HIS A 65 -6.51 -7.78 4.98
C HIS A 65 -7.86 -7.82 5.73
N PRO A 66 -8.36 -6.69 6.24
CA PRO A 66 -9.56 -6.66 7.09
C PRO A 66 -10.79 -7.32 6.47
N THR A 67 -11.00 -7.24 5.16
CA THR A 67 -12.14 -7.88 4.49
C THR A 67 -12.09 -9.41 4.47
N TYR A 68 -10.91 -10.00 4.73
CA TYR A 68 -10.70 -11.44 4.88
C TYR A 68 -10.71 -11.92 6.33
N VAL A 69 -10.92 -11.01 7.29
CA VAL A 69 -11.13 -11.38 8.70
C VAL A 69 -12.53 -11.96 8.86
N LYS A 70 -12.61 -13.27 9.02
CA LYS A 70 -13.84 -14.07 9.19
C LYS A 70 -13.65 -15.01 10.40
N GLU A 71 -14.53 -16.00 10.55
CA GLU A 71 -14.51 -16.93 11.66
C GLU A 71 -13.17 -17.69 11.83
N ASP A 72 -12.44 -17.85 10.73
CA ASP A 72 -11.15 -18.58 10.67
C ASP A 72 -9.91 -17.68 10.83
N TYR A 73 -10.10 -16.38 11.08
CA TYR A 73 -9.01 -15.39 11.07
C TYR A 73 -7.82 -15.75 11.98
N ILE A 74 -8.08 -16.38 13.13
CA ILE A 74 -7.02 -16.82 14.04
C ILE A 74 -6.11 -17.84 13.35
N SER A 75 -6.68 -18.83 12.66
CA SER A 75 -5.90 -19.85 11.97
C SER A 75 -5.11 -19.28 10.79
N GLN A 76 -5.65 -18.28 10.10
CA GLN A 76 -4.94 -17.55 9.06
C GLN A 76 -3.76 -16.74 9.63
N LEU A 77 -3.96 -16.02 10.73
CA LEU A 77 -2.89 -15.30 11.41
C LEU A 77 -1.80 -16.25 11.93
N ASP A 78 -2.17 -17.41 12.51
CA ASP A 78 -1.21 -18.42 12.96
C ASP A 78 -0.36 -18.98 11.80
N TYR A 79 -0.95 -19.16 10.63
CA TYR A 79 -0.23 -19.54 9.42
C TYR A 79 0.77 -18.44 9.01
N MET A 80 0.32 -17.20 8.91
CA MET A 80 1.15 -16.06 8.49
C MET A 80 2.31 -15.81 9.45
N GLU A 81 2.10 -15.94 10.76
CA GLU A 81 3.15 -15.79 11.76
C GLU A 81 4.24 -16.86 11.63
N ARG A 82 3.90 -18.09 11.25
CA ARG A 82 4.89 -19.13 10.93
C ARG A 82 5.68 -18.77 9.67
N GLU A 83 5.03 -18.29 8.61
CA GLU A 83 5.69 -17.88 7.37
C GLU A 83 6.67 -16.70 7.58
N LEU A 84 6.34 -15.75 8.46
CA LEU A 84 7.21 -14.64 8.84
C LEU A 84 8.57 -15.10 9.39
N SER A 85 8.63 -16.25 10.03
CA SER A 85 9.88 -16.82 10.56
C SER A 85 10.74 -17.53 9.51
N GLN A 86 10.18 -17.84 8.34
CA GLN A 86 10.83 -18.66 7.31
C GLN A 86 11.50 -17.83 6.21
N ARG A 87 11.05 -16.62 5.97
CA ARG A 87 11.54 -15.78 4.87
C ARG A 87 11.37 -14.29 5.13
N PRO A 88 12.22 -13.45 4.51
CA PRO A 88 12.11 -12.01 4.65
C PRO A 88 10.91 -11.45 3.88
N HIS A 89 10.29 -10.42 4.45
CA HIS A 89 9.26 -9.59 3.84
C HIS A 89 9.64 -8.11 4.01
N VAL A 90 9.23 -7.27 3.08
CA VAL A 90 9.55 -5.83 3.15
C VAL A 90 8.59 -5.05 4.03
N ALA A 91 7.43 -5.63 4.35
CA ALA A 91 6.43 -5.04 5.24
C ALA A 91 5.46 -6.10 5.79
N ILE A 92 4.75 -5.77 6.87
CA ILE A 92 3.49 -6.41 7.24
C ILE A 92 2.37 -5.67 6.53
N GLY A 93 1.68 -6.35 5.64
CA GLY A 93 0.62 -5.74 4.84
C GLY A 93 0.09 -6.68 3.74
N GLU A 94 -1.12 -6.45 3.44
CA GLU A 94 -2.01 -5.33 3.76
C GLU A 94 -2.82 -5.66 5.02
N ILE A 95 -2.91 -4.71 5.97
CA ILE A 95 -3.58 -4.90 7.26
C ILE A 95 -4.39 -3.65 7.62
N GLY A 96 -5.29 -3.72 8.56
CA GLY A 96 -6.03 -2.54 9.00
C GLY A 96 -7.50 -2.80 9.26
N LEU A 97 -8.36 -1.83 8.92
CA LEU A 97 -9.80 -1.85 9.20
C LEU A 97 -10.61 -1.44 7.95
N ASP A 98 -11.68 -2.18 7.67
CA ASP A 98 -12.63 -1.87 6.60
C ASP A 98 -14.07 -2.06 7.11
N TYR A 99 -14.79 -0.95 7.27
CA TYR A 99 -16.19 -0.96 7.72
C TYR A 99 -17.18 -0.69 6.58
N TYR A 100 -16.67 -0.58 5.35
CA TYR A 100 -17.51 -0.32 4.19
C TYR A 100 -18.23 -1.57 3.70
N TRP A 101 -17.52 -2.70 3.59
CA TRP A 101 -18.07 -3.92 3.01
C TRP A 101 -18.86 -4.76 4.01
N ASP A 102 -18.36 -4.90 5.23
CA ASP A 102 -18.94 -5.77 6.25
C ASP A 102 -18.54 -5.30 7.65
N THR A 103 -19.51 -5.03 8.49
CA THR A 103 -19.32 -4.61 9.88
C THR A 103 -19.48 -5.74 10.89
N THR A 104 -19.74 -6.97 10.41
CA THR A 104 -20.01 -8.13 11.29
C THR A 104 -18.81 -8.48 12.18
N HIS A 105 -17.59 -8.32 11.66
CA HIS A 105 -16.35 -8.73 12.30
C HIS A 105 -15.47 -7.54 12.73
N GLN A 106 -16.05 -6.39 13.09
CA GLN A 106 -15.28 -5.20 13.48
C GLN A 106 -14.31 -5.46 14.63
N ARG A 107 -14.75 -6.20 15.65
CA ARG A 107 -13.92 -6.53 16.80
C ARG A 107 -12.76 -7.44 16.39
N GLU A 108 -13.03 -8.46 15.60
CA GLU A 108 -12.03 -9.40 15.10
C GLU A 108 -11.04 -8.69 14.16
N GLN A 109 -11.49 -7.71 13.37
CA GLN A 109 -10.60 -6.87 12.56
C GLN A 109 -9.63 -6.08 13.45
N ILE A 110 -10.10 -5.47 14.55
CA ILE A 110 -9.24 -4.75 15.50
C ILE A 110 -8.23 -5.71 16.15
N GLU A 111 -8.68 -6.88 16.61
CA GLU A 111 -7.79 -7.90 17.20
C GLU A 111 -6.73 -8.39 16.21
N ALA A 112 -7.12 -8.65 14.96
CA ALA A 112 -6.20 -9.04 13.89
C ALA A 112 -5.21 -7.92 13.55
N PHE A 113 -5.69 -6.67 13.49
CA PHE A 113 -4.86 -5.50 13.23
C PHE A 113 -3.80 -5.34 14.32
N GLU A 114 -4.18 -5.35 15.60
CA GLU A 114 -3.24 -5.25 16.73
C GLU A 114 -2.17 -6.33 16.70
N ARG A 115 -2.56 -7.61 16.49
CA ARG A 115 -1.62 -8.71 16.41
C ARG A 115 -0.56 -8.48 15.33
N GLN A 116 -0.98 -8.01 14.16
CA GLN A 116 -0.10 -7.75 13.04
C GLN A 116 0.79 -6.51 13.25
N LEU A 117 0.31 -5.47 13.93
CA LEU A 117 1.15 -4.34 14.37
C LEU A 117 2.28 -4.80 15.29
N HIS A 118 2.01 -5.74 16.20
CA HIS A 118 3.03 -6.33 17.06
C HIS A 118 4.08 -7.14 16.29
N TRP A 119 3.70 -7.84 15.20
CA TRP A 119 4.67 -8.52 14.33
C TRP A 119 5.62 -7.52 13.67
N ALA A 120 5.08 -6.44 13.10
CA ALA A 120 5.87 -5.40 12.45
C ALA A 120 6.88 -4.79 13.42
N ALA A 121 6.43 -4.45 14.64
CA ALA A 121 7.29 -3.90 15.67
C ALA A 121 8.38 -4.88 16.12
N LYS A 122 8.05 -6.16 16.27
CA LYS A 122 9.01 -7.22 16.66
C LYS A 122 10.08 -7.47 15.58
N LEU A 123 9.70 -7.38 14.31
CA LEU A 123 10.59 -7.62 13.17
C LEU A 123 11.29 -6.36 12.67
N ASP A 124 10.94 -5.19 13.21
CA ASP A 124 11.42 -3.87 12.76
C ASP A 124 11.21 -3.65 11.25
N ILE A 125 10.04 -4.02 10.73
CA ILE A 125 9.62 -3.75 9.36
C ILE A 125 8.37 -2.87 9.33
N PRO A 126 8.12 -2.10 8.25
CA PRO A 126 6.97 -1.21 8.16
C PRO A 126 5.65 -1.96 8.03
N VAL A 127 4.55 -1.21 8.20
CA VAL A 127 3.19 -1.69 7.93
C VAL A 127 2.59 -0.98 6.72
N ILE A 128 1.73 -1.70 5.97
CA ILE A 128 0.88 -1.13 4.92
C ILE A 128 -0.55 -1.18 5.44
N LEU A 129 -1.15 0.00 5.67
CA LEU A 129 -2.44 0.15 6.32
C LEU A 129 -3.54 0.42 5.32
N HIS A 130 -4.51 -0.49 5.26
CA HIS A 130 -5.81 -0.30 4.64
C HIS A 130 -6.79 0.28 5.66
N ILE A 131 -7.36 1.43 5.37
CA ILE A 131 -8.37 2.05 6.22
C ILE A 131 -9.52 2.56 5.35
N ARG A 132 -10.70 2.01 5.56
CA ARG A 132 -11.89 2.42 4.84
C ARG A 132 -13.09 2.55 5.76
N GLU A 133 -13.62 3.78 5.89
CA GLU A 133 -14.70 4.13 6.83
C GLU A 133 -14.41 3.75 8.29
N ALA A 134 -13.12 3.73 8.68
CA ALA A 134 -12.63 3.23 9.96
C ALA A 134 -11.47 4.05 10.53
N PHE A 135 -11.26 5.29 10.09
CA PHE A 135 -10.09 6.10 10.50
C PHE A 135 -10.02 6.31 12.01
N ALA A 136 -11.14 6.62 12.67
CA ALA A 136 -11.16 6.85 14.12
C ALA A 136 -10.64 5.62 14.89
N ASP A 137 -11.16 4.44 14.62
CA ASP A 137 -10.77 3.19 15.29
C ASP A 137 -9.33 2.79 14.94
N ALA A 138 -8.90 3.04 13.70
CA ALA A 138 -7.53 2.77 13.29
C ALA A 138 -6.52 3.66 14.03
N PHE A 139 -6.78 4.96 14.14
CA PHE A 139 -5.94 5.89 14.89
C PHE A 139 -5.96 5.58 16.40
N GLU A 140 -7.12 5.25 16.96
CA GLU A 140 -7.23 4.82 18.35
C GLU A 140 -6.40 3.54 18.59
N THR A 141 -6.50 2.56 17.70
CA THR A 141 -5.73 1.31 17.79
C THR A 141 -4.23 1.58 17.74
N LEU A 142 -3.76 2.40 16.79
CA LEU A 142 -2.34 2.77 16.71
C LEU A 142 -1.82 3.45 17.99
N ARG A 143 -2.63 4.32 18.61
CA ARG A 143 -2.28 4.96 19.89
C ARG A 143 -2.30 3.97 21.05
N ARG A 144 -3.28 3.08 21.09
CA ARG A 144 -3.46 2.09 22.16
C ARG A 144 -2.31 1.10 22.20
N VAL A 145 -1.87 0.59 21.06
CA VAL A 145 -0.73 -0.34 21.01
C VAL A 145 0.58 0.34 21.40
N ASN A 146 0.69 1.65 21.22
CA ASN A 146 1.80 2.49 21.68
C ASN A 146 3.18 1.89 21.39
N LEU A 147 3.43 1.52 20.16
CA LEU A 147 4.69 0.91 19.71
C LEU A 147 5.53 2.00 18.99
N PRO A 148 6.46 2.67 19.68
CA PRO A 148 7.15 3.85 19.14
C PRO A 148 8.05 3.57 17.93
N GLN A 149 8.43 2.29 17.72
CA GLN A 149 9.20 1.84 16.55
C GLN A 149 8.35 1.61 15.30
N LEU A 150 7.00 1.62 15.43
CA LEU A 150 6.13 1.45 14.26
C LEU A 150 6.35 2.56 13.25
N ARG A 151 6.49 2.14 12.01
CA ARG A 151 6.48 2.99 10.82
C ARG A 151 5.66 2.32 9.73
N GLY A 152 5.17 3.08 8.79
CA GLY A 152 4.33 2.48 7.75
C GLY A 152 3.79 3.50 6.77
N VAL A 153 2.76 3.08 6.05
CA VAL A 153 2.04 3.91 5.10
C VAL A 153 0.53 3.72 5.29
N PHE A 154 -0.18 4.83 5.34
CA PHE A 154 -1.62 4.88 5.12
C PHE A 154 -1.83 4.76 3.61
N HIS A 155 -2.00 3.52 3.14
CA HIS A 155 -2.19 3.17 1.74
C HIS A 155 -3.53 3.70 1.23
N SER A 156 -3.58 4.05 -0.06
CA SER A 156 -4.82 4.47 -0.75
C SER A 156 -5.61 5.52 0.04
N PHE A 157 -4.88 6.51 0.58
CA PHE A 157 -5.51 7.51 1.44
C PHE A 157 -6.58 8.29 0.67
N THR A 158 -7.80 8.26 1.20
CA THR A 158 -8.97 8.96 0.64
C THR A 158 -9.76 9.72 1.70
N GLY A 159 -9.16 9.89 2.88
CA GLY A 159 -9.76 10.57 4.02
C GLY A 159 -9.94 12.07 3.81
N THR A 160 -10.62 12.70 4.76
CA THR A 160 -10.80 14.15 4.84
C THR A 160 -9.49 14.88 5.17
N ARG A 161 -9.51 16.21 5.16
CA ARG A 161 -8.37 17.02 5.60
C ARG A 161 -8.03 16.75 7.08
N GLU A 162 -9.04 16.64 7.92
CA GLU A 162 -8.89 16.38 9.36
C GLU A 162 -8.26 15.00 9.60
N GLU A 163 -8.71 13.98 8.87
CA GLU A 163 -8.12 12.63 8.91
C GLU A 163 -6.67 12.63 8.39
N LEU A 164 -6.35 13.47 7.38
CA LEU A 164 -4.97 13.64 6.93
C LEU A 164 -4.09 14.27 8.01
N GLU A 165 -4.56 15.33 8.66
CA GLU A 165 -3.83 16.00 9.75
C GLU A 165 -3.57 15.01 10.89
N GLU A 166 -4.55 14.16 11.21
CA GLU A 166 -4.39 13.12 12.23
C GLU A 166 -3.42 12.01 11.78
N ALA A 167 -3.48 11.54 10.55
CA ALA A 167 -2.51 10.59 9.97
C ALA A 167 -1.08 11.18 10.00
N LEU A 168 -0.94 12.47 9.72
CA LEU A 168 0.33 13.17 9.79
C LEU A 168 0.84 13.38 11.22
N SER A 169 0.00 13.24 12.25
CA SER A 169 0.44 13.27 13.65
C SER A 169 1.27 12.05 14.06
N PHE A 170 1.26 10.96 13.26
CA PHE A 170 2.14 9.81 13.39
C PHE A 170 3.43 10.05 12.60
N PRO A 171 4.54 10.47 13.22
CA PRO A 171 5.69 11.05 12.51
C PRO A 171 6.44 10.07 11.60
N SER A 172 6.35 8.76 11.89
CA SER A 172 7.02 7.70 11.12
C SER A 172 6.14 7.09 10.02
N PHE A 173 4.94 7.66 9.78
CA PHE A 173 4.04 7.15 8.76
C PHE A 173 4.03 8.03 7.51
N TYR A 174 3.93 7.37 6.39
CA TYR A 174 3.78 7.94 5.05
C TYR A 174 2.31 7.92 4.62
N VAL A 175 2.01 8.63 3.56
CA VAL A 175 0.68 8.64 2.93
C VAL A 175 0.83 8.20 1.48
N GLY A 176 0.13 7.12 1.11
CA GLY A 176 0.09 6.55 -0.22
C GLY A 176 -1.02 7.16 -1.06
N ILE A 177 -0.69 7.67 -2.24
CA ILE A 177 -1.62 8.32 -3.17
C ILE A 177 -1.67 7.53 -4.47
N ASN A 178 -2.89 7.12 -4.84
CA ASN A 178 -3.18 6.39 -6.06
C ASN A 178 -4.03 7.20 -7.05
N GLY A 179 -4.55 6.54 -8.08
CA GLY A 179 -5.32 7.14 -9.16
C GLY A 179 -6.57 7.93 -8.73
N VAL A 180 -7.10 7.70 -7.52
CA VAL A 180 -8.29 8.40 -6.98
C VAL A 180 -8.09 9.93 -6.93
N VAL A 181 -6.86 10.39 -6.71
CA VAL A 181 -6.55 11.84 -6.71
C VAL A 181 -6.94 12.53 -8.02
N THR A 182 -6.95 11.79 -9.13
CA THR A 182 -7.31 12.30 -10.46
C THR A 182 -8.82 12.33 -10.73
N PHE A 183 -9.65 11.74 -9.86
CA PHE A 183 -11.07 11.60 -10.13
C PHE A 183 -11.81 12.91 -9.98
N LYS A 184 -12.79 13.15 -10.88
CA LYS A 184 -13.55 14.40 -10.90
C LYS A 184 -14.19 14.74 -9.54
N ASN A 185 -14.70 13.74 -8.86
CA ASN A 185 -15.43 13.91 -7.58
C ASN A 185 -14.53 13.71 -6.35
N SER A 186 -13.22 13.52 -6.53
CA SER A 186 -12.30 13.39 -5.40
C SER A 186 -11.97 14.77 -4.83
N THR A 187 -12.10 14.90 -3.51
CA THR A 187 -11.67 16.09 -2.76
C THR A 187 -10.18 16.03 -2.41
N LEU A 188 -9.55 14.87 -2.58
CA LEU A 188 -8.14 14.65 -2.22
C LEU A 188 -7.18 15.64 -2.88
N LYS A 189 -7.47 16.05 -4.13
CA LYS A 189 -6.69 17.07 -4.85
C LYS A 189 -6.60 18.43 -4.13
N GLU A 190 -7.57 18.73 -3.24
CA GLU A 190 -7.65 20.00 -2.53
C GLU A 190 -6.67 20.07 -1.36
N HIS A 191 -6.17 18.90 -0.90
CA HIS A 191 -5.29 18.83 0.27
C HIS A 191 -4.08 17.89 0.08
N VAL A 192 -3.93 17.20 -1.06
CA VAL A 192 -2.78 16.33 -1.31
C VAL A 192 -1.44 17.06 -1.16
N ALA A 193 -1.36 18.32 -1.58
CA ALA A 193 -0.16 19.15 -1.41
C ALA A 193 0.14 19.56 0.04
N SER A 194 -0.75 19.25 0.99
CA SER A 194 -0.49 19.42 2.42
C SER A 194 0.32 18.26 3.02
N ILE A 195 0.46 17.16 2.30
CA ILE A 195 1.33 16.04 2.72
C ILE A 195 2.78 16.52 2.57
N PRO A 196 3.63 16.45 3.62
CA PRO A 196 5.06 16.72 3.45
C PRO A 196 5.66 15.82 2.37
N LEU A 197 6.38 16.39 1.42
CA LEU A 197 6.91 15.66 0.26
C LEU A 197 7.78 14.46 0.68
N GLU A 198 8.45 14.54 1.83
CA GLU A 198 9.27 13.49 2.42
C GLU A 198 8.43 12.32 3.00
N ARG A 199 7.12 12.46 3.03
CA ARG A 199 6.18 11.48 3.57
C ARG A 199 5.15 11.00 2.54
N LEU A 200 5.30 11.40 1.28
CA LEU A 200 4.44 11.02 0.18
C LEU A 200 4.95 9.76 -0.50
N LEU A 201 4.06 8.79 -0.77
CA LEU A 201 4.29 7.65 -1.66
C LEU A 201 3.31 7.69 -2.82
N LEU A 202 3.71 7.08 -3.93
CA LEU A 202 2.85 6.87 -5.09
C LEU A 202 2.60 5.39 -5.30
N GLU A 203 1.38 5.05 -5.68
CA GLU A 203 0.95 3.67 -5.86
C GLU A 203 -0.16 3.58 -6.92
N THR A 204 -0.37 2.38 -7.46
CA THR A 204 -1.48 2.14 -8.38
C THR A 204 -2.69 1.54 -7.70
N ASP A 205 -2.49 0.64 -6.76
CA ASP A 205 -3.52 -0.26 -6.25
C ASP A 205 -4.14 -1.12 -7.37
N ALA A 206 -3.33 -1.44 -8.39
CA ALA A 206 -3.79 -2.24 -9.53
C ALA A 206 -4.19 -3.66 -9.08
N PRO A 207 -5.29 -4.20 -9.63
CA PRO A 207 -6.03 -3.82 -10.84
C PRO A 207 -7.09 -2.72 -10.66
N TYR A 208 -7.23 -2.14 -9.47
CA TYR A 208 -8.27 -1.19 -9.09
C TYR A 208 -7.87 0.26 -9.39
N LEU A 209 -8.83 1.19 -9.30
CA LEU A 209 -8.62 2.64 -9.17
C LEU A 209 -7.80 3.29 -10.32
N ALA A 210 -7.95 2.83 -11.58
CA ALA A 210 -7.26 3.39 -12.73
C ALA A 210 -7.39 4.93 -12.80
N PRO A 211 -6.27 5.68 -12.93
CA PRO A 211 -6.29 7.14 -12.98
C PRO A 211 -6.93 7.68 -14.28
N VAL A 212 -7.29 8.96 -14.31
CA VAL A 212 -7.57 9.67 -15.57
C VAL A 212 -6.24 9.79 -16.35
N PRO A 213 -6.20 9.52 -17.67
CA PRO A 213 -7.34 9.27 -18.58
C PRO A 213 -7.72 7.79 -18.74
N LYS A 214 -7.25 6.90 -17.90
CA LYS A 214 -7.42 5.44 -18.02
C LYS A 214 -8.68 4.88 -17.33
N ARG A 215 -9.56 5.73 -16.83
CA ARG A 215 -10.81 5.33 -16.16
C ARG A 215 -11.61 4.31 -16.95
N GLY A 216 -12.17 3.31 -16.24
CA GLY A 216 -12.96 2.23 -16.84
C GLY A 216 -12.14 1.09 -17.44
N LYS A 217 -10.81 1.15 -17.39
CA LYS A 217 -9.90 0.04 -17.71
C LYS A 217 -9.42 -0.65 -16.45
N ARG A 218 -8.98 -1.91 -16.57
CA ARG A 218 -8.15 -2.55 -15.55
C ARG A 218 -6.92 -1.67 -15.32
N ASN A 219 -6.66 -1.29 -14.06
CA ASN A 219 -5.45 -0.56 -13.72
C ASN A 219 -4.22 -1.46 -13.85
N GLU A 220 -3.06 -0.85 -14.10
CA GLU A 220 -1.77 -1.52 -14.14
C GLU A 220 -0.65 -0.55 -13.75
N PRO A 221 0.53 -1.04 -13.29
CA PRO A 221 1.65 -0.19 -12.90
C PRO A 221 2.09 0.80 -13.97
N ALA A 222 1.93 0.48 -15.26
CA ALA A 222 2.21 1.39 -16.38
C ALA A 222 1.37 2.69 -16.37
N PHE A 223 0.32 2.75 -15.54
CA PHE A 223 -0.51 3.95 -15.39
C PHE A 223 -0.06 4.87 -14.24
N LEU A 224 0.90 4.45 -13.42
CA LEU A 224 1.45 5.25 -12.31
C LEU A 224 1.96 6.63 -12.74
N PRO A 225 2.59 6.81 -13.91
CA PRO A 225 3.00 8.15 -14.39
C PRO A 225 1.86 9.16 -14.48
N HIS A 226 0.63 8.73 -14.76
CA HIS A 226 -0.52 9.65 -14.79
C HIS A 226 -0.86 10.20 -13.41
N THR A 227 -0.78 9.33 -12.37
CA THR A 227 -0.93 9.75 -10.97
C THR A 227 0.21 10.68 -10.59
N ALA A 228 1.46 10.33 -10.93
CA ALA A 228 2.64 11.13 -10.65
C ALA A 228 2.54 12.55 -11.24
N SER A 229 2.24 12.68 -12.52
CA SER A 229 2.10 13.99 -13.18
C SER A 229 0.98 14.83 -12.57
N PHE A 230 -0.15 14.21 -12.22
CA PHE A 230 -1.23 14.93 -11.57
C PHE A 230 -0.81 15.45 -10.20
N VAL A 231 -0.19 14.61 -9.38
CA VAL A 231 0.28 15.00 -8.03
C VAL A 231 1.38 16.04 -8.14
N ALA A 232 2.32 15.93 -9.09
CA ALA A 232 3.36 16.94 -9.34
C ALA A 232 2.74 18.32 -9.62
N SER A 233 1.67 18.36 -10.42
CA SER A 233 0.95 19.61 -10.68
C SER A 233 0.32 20.23 -9.41
N CYS A 234 -0.17 19.40 -8.48
CA CYS A 234 -0.72 19.89 -7.20
C CYS A 234 0.35 20.49 -6.30
N TYR A 235 1.60 20.01 -6.39
CA TYR A 235 2.75 20.53 -5.63
C TYR A 235 3.50 21.65 -6.37
N GLU A 236 3.09 22.01 -7.58
CA GLU A 236 3.82 22.95 -8.45
C GLU A 236 5.27 22.48 -8.73
N LEU A 237 5.48 21.16 -8.82
CA LEU A 237 6.77 20.53 -9.09
C LEU A 237 6.83 19.93 -10.50
N THR A 238 8.04 19.67 -10.97
CA THR A 238 8.22 18.82 -12.16
C THR A 238 7.98 17.34 -11.80
N ASP A 239 7.55 16.55 -12.80
CA ASP A 239 7.37 15.10 -12.65
C ASP A 239 8.64 14.45 -12.14
N ASP A 240 9.81 14.80 -12.68
CA ASP A 240 11.10 14.26 -12.26
C ASP A 240 11.42 14.54 -10.77
N THR A 241 11.09 15.72 -10.27
CA THR A 241 11.30 16.07 -8.86
C THR A 241 10.41 15.23 -7.96
N LEU A 242 9.12 15.13 -8.30
CA LEU A 242 8.17 14.33 -7.52
C LEU A 242 8.56 12.84 -7.54
N ILE A 243 8.81 12.28 -8.73
CA ILE A 243 9.20 10.88 -8.91
C ILE A 243 10.47 10.55 -8.12
N THR A 244 11.45 11.45 -8.13
CA THR A 244 12.67 11.28 -7.33
C THR A 244 12.36 11.13 -5.85
N LYS A 245 11.62 12.09 -5.31
CA LYS A 245 11.33 12.15 -3.88
C LYS A 245 10.49 10.98 -3.41
N THR A 246 9.40 10.67 -4.12
CA THR A 246 8.52 9.57 -3.75
C THR A 246 9.21 8.21 -3.85
N SER A 247 10.08 8.02 -4.86
CA SER A 247 10.88 6.79 -4.98
C SER A 247 11.96 6.67 -3.90
N GLU A 248 12.61 7.77 -3.50
CA GLU A 248 13.50 7.79 -2.34
C GLU A 248 12.76 7.44 -1.04
N ASN A 249 11.55 7.96 -0.87
CA ASN A 249 10.70 7.67 0.27
C ASN A 249 10.33 6.19 0.34
N ALA A 250 9.88 5.59 -0.78
CA ALA A 250 9.53 4.18 -0.85
C ALA A 250 10.75 3.29 -0.54
N ARG A 251 11.92 3.60 -1.11
CA ARG A 251 13.16 2.87 -0.79
C ARG A 251 13.52 2.97 0.69
N ARG A 252 13.36 4.14 1.29
CA ARG A 252 13.64 4.34 2.71
C ARG A 252 12.67 3.56 3.59
N LEU A 253 11.37 3.61 3.29
CA LEU A 253 10.36 2.95 4.11
C LEU A 253 10.52 1.42 4.05
N PHE A 254 10.61 0.85 2.85
CA PHE A 254 10.62 -0.59 2.61
C PHE A 254 12.04 -1.19 2.52
N ALA A 255 13.08 -0.40 2.76
CA ALA A 255 14.49 -0.81 2.64
C ALA A 255 14.82 -1.47 1.28
N LEU A 256 14.24 -0.95 0.18
CA LEU A 256 14.44 -1.52 -1.15
C LEU A 256 15.86 -1.24 -1.68
N PRO A 257 16.44 -2.17 -2.46
CA PRO A 257 17.74 -1.99 -3.06
C PRO A 257 17.76 -0.80 -4.03
N LYS A 258 18.94 -0.17 -4.15
CA LYS A 258 19.18 0.81 -5.22
C LYS A 258 19.49 0.04 -6.50
N TYR A 259 18.92 0.48 -7.60
CA TYR A 259 19.32 0.05 -8.95
C TYR A 259 20.56 0.80 -9.37
#